data_60c3d0606b93c7260ac3355150c52a67
#
_entry.id   60c3d0606b93c7260ac3355150c52a67
#
_cell.length_a   1.000
_cell.length_b   1.000
_cell.length_c   1.000
_cell.angle_alpha   90.00
_cell.angle_beta   90.00
_cell.angle_gamma   90.00
#
_symmetry.space_group_name_H-M   'P 1'
#
loop_
_entity.id
_entity.type
_entity.pdbx_description
1 polymer ?
#
loop_
_entity_poly.entity_id
_entity_poly.type
_entity_poly.pdbx_seq_one_letter_code
_entity_poly.pdbx_strand_id
1 'polypeptide(L)'
;MFKLKYLQIAITIYVVLILALILFQRFILLHPKKLAKDYHFDFPKSEEFYVQITSDIKINALRFSTTDSVSKGAVLYFHGNADNLARWGEHATQFTERGYDVVMYDYRGFGKSNGRFDEKNFLNDAQYIFDDLSRRYNPDKIILYGRSLGCGAAIKVASENPVKKLILETPYYSLPEVVWSHLPIFPFKYVSEFKVPAHQWLPKVHCDIHVFHGTDDEVVPYNQSIKLLTTTNRNPDKTLTTLQGGHHRDLEKFKEYQAKMDELLK
;
A
#
# COMPACT_ATOMS: atom_id res chain seq x y z
N MET A 1 -33.08 6.99 39.33
CA MET A 1 -31.99 8.00 39.36
C MET A 1 -30.59 7.40 39.12
N PHE A 2 -30.18 6.38 39.87
CA PHE A 2 -28.85 5.75 39.71
C PHE A 2 -28.58 5.24 38.26
N LYS A 3 -29.49 4.47 37.65
CA LYS A 3 -29.32 3.89 36.29
C LYS A 3 -29.12 4.95 35.20
N LEU A 4 -29.83 6.10 35.30
CA LEU A 4 -29.75 7.20 34.33
C LEU A 4 -28.38 7.89 34.39
N LYS A 5 -27.81 8.09 35.57
CA LYS A 5 -26.48 8.68 35.77
C LYS A 5 -25.37 7.82 35.13
N TYR A 6 -25.41 6.51 35.32
CA TYR A 6 -24.44 5.59 34.68
C TYR A 6 -24.57 5.57 33.16
N LEU A 7 -25.78 5.61 32.64
CA LEU A 7 -26.03 5.71 31.19
C LEU A 7 -25.44 7.01 30.63
N GLN A 8 -25.66 8.13 31.29
CA GLN A 8 -25.07 9.42 30.87
C GLN A 8 -23.53 9.39 30.87
N ILE A 9 -22.92 8.82 31.91
CA ILE A 9 -21.46 8.66 31.98
C ILE A 9 -20.97 7.78 30.82
N ALA A 10 -21.61 6.65 30.55
CA ALA A 10 -21.21 5.75 29.46
C ALA A 10 -21.29 6.44 28.08
N ILE A 11 -22.38 7.20 27.82
CA ILE A 11 -22.54 7.98 26.59
C ILE A 11 -21.45 9.05 26.48
N THR A 12 -21.17 9.77 27.57
CA THR A 12 -20.11 10.78 27.59
C THR A 12 -18.74 10.18 27.26
N ILE A 13 -18.38 9.06 27.89
CA ILE A 13 -17.13 8.34 27.60
C ILE A 13 -17.07 7.92 26.13
N TYR A 14 -18.15 7.34 25.62
CA TYR A 14 -18.21 6.92 24.22
C TYR A 14 -18.01 8.09 23.24
N VAL A 15 -18.67 9.23 23.47
CA VAL A 15 -18.49 10.44 22.65
C VAL A 15 -17.05 10.97 22.75
N VAL A 16 -16.45 10.99 23.94
CA VAL A 16 -15.05 11.41 24.11
C VAL A 16 -14.10 10.48 23.35
N LEU A 17 -14.33 9.17 23.39
CA LEU A 17 -13.54 8.20 22.64
C LEU A 17 -13.67 8.40 21.11
N ILE A 18 -14.87 8.66 20.60
CA ILE A 18 -15.06 8.98 19.19
C ILE A 18 -14.29 10.26 18.81
N LEU A 19 -14.40 11.32 19.60
CA LEU A 19 -13.66 12.56 19.35
C LEU A 19 -12.15 12.33 19.37
N ALA A 20 -11.67 11.57 20.33
CA ALA A 20 -10.25 11.20 20.39
C ALA A 20 -9.81 10.42 19.13
N LEU A 21 -10.60 9.44 18.68
CA LEU A 21 -10.32 8.71 17.44
C LEU A 21 -10.30 9.64 16.21
N ILE A 22 -11.21 10.59 16.10
CA ILE A 22 -11.23 11.57 15.00
C ILE A 22 -9.97 12.44 15.04
N LEU A 23 -9.58 12.94 16.21
CA LEU A 23 -8.43 13.82 16.36
C LEU A 23 -7.10 13.11 16.14
N PHE A 24 -7.00 11.85 16.57
CA PHE A 24 -5.75 11.08 16.58
C PHE A 24 -5.68 10.01 15.51
N GLN A 25 -6.67 9.90 14.59
CA GLN A 25 -6.71 8.84 13.57
C GLN A 25 -5.43 8.71 12.74
N ARG A 26 -4.74 9.84 12.45
CA ARG A 26 -3.47 9.82 11.72
C ARG A 26 -2.39 9.07 12.48
N PHE A 27 -2.27 9.30 13.79
CA PHE A 27 -1.29 8.61 14.66
C PHE A 27 -1.62 7.12 14.84
N ILE A 28 -2.91 6.77 14.76
CA ILE A 28 -3.37 5.39 14.85
C ILE A 28 -3.12 4.64 13.54
N LEU A 29 -3.36 5.29 12.40
CA LEU A 29 -3.29 4.66 11.09
C LEU A 29 -1.90 4.74 10.44
N LEU A 30 -1.10 5.75 10.76
CA LEU A 30 0.16 6.02 10.09
C LEU A 30 1.31 6.02 11.08
N HIS A 31 2.36 5.29 10.75
CA HIS A 31 3.56 5.16 11.60
C HIS A 31 4.83 5.56 10.83
N PRO A 32 4.89 6.79 10.29
CA PRO A 32 6.05 7.23 9.54
C PRO A 32 7.26 7.37 10.45
N LYS A 33 8.43 6.97 9.97
CA LYS A 33 9.72 7.32 10.57
C LYS A 33 10.46 8.28 9.66
N LYS A 34 10.90 9.40 10.23
CA LYS A 34 11.76 10.35 9.52
C LYS A 34 13.19 9.84 9.44
N LEU A 35 13.86 10.21 8.36
CA LEU A 35 15.30 10.07 8.18
C LEU A 35 15.96 11.44 8.19
N ALA A 36 17.19 11.50 8.66
CA ALA A 36 18.03 12.68 8.50
C ALA A 36 18.27 12.97 7.00
N LYS A 37 18.43 14.22 6.64
CA LYS A 37 18.61 14.60 5.22
C LYS A 37 19.89 14.02 4.61
N ASP A 38 20.90 13.82 5.43
CA ASP A 38 22.21 13.25 5.12
C ASP A 38 22.26 11.73 5.29
N TYR A 39 21.14 11.07 5.59
CA TYR A 39 21.09 9.61 5.66
C TYR A 39 21.45 9.02 4.29
N HIS A 40 22.37 8.06 4.26
CA HIS A 40 22.76 7.33 3.06
C HIS A 40 22.11 5.95 3.03
N PHE A 41 21.46 5.65 1.90
CA PHE A 41 20.93 4.32 1.65
C PHE A 41 22.06 3.42 1.14
N ASP A 42 22.28 2.29 1.81
CA ASP A 42 23.31 1.32 1.45
C ASP A 42 22.63 0.07 0.84
N PHE A 43 22.10 0.23 -0.37
CA PHE A 43 21.53 -0.88 -1.13
C PHE A 43 22.31 -1.09 -2.43
N PRO A 44 22.62 -2.36 -2.79
CA PRO A 44 23.30 -2.65 -4.04
C PRO A 44 22.51 -2.14 -5.26
N LYS A 45 23.23 -1.56 -6.24
CA LYS A 45 22.67 -1.06 -7.50
C LYS A 45 21.48 -0.10 -7.32
N SER A 46 21.45 0.65 -6.23
CA SER A 46 20.42 1.65 -5.97
C SER A 46 20.92 3.07 -6.28
N GLU A 47 19.98 3.92 -6.66
CA GLU A 47 20.17 5.34 -6.87
C GLU A 47 19.08 6.11 -6.15
N GLU A 48 19.48 7.05 -5.27
CA GLU A 48 18.56 7.96 -4.62
C GLU A 48 18.28 9.16 -5.52
N PHE A 49 17.00 9.54 -5.62
CA PHE A 49 16.58 10.73 -6.35
C PHE A 49 15.37 11.39 -5.68
N TYR A 50 15.04 12.59 -6.13
CA TYR A 50 13.88 13.31 -5.64
C TYR A 50 12.94 13.64 -6.80
N VAL A 51 11.66 13.39 -6.58
CA VAL A 51 10.57 13.81 -7.47
C VAL A 51 10.01 15.13 -6.94
N GLN A 52 10.11 16.20 -7.75
CA GLN A 52 9.55 17.50 -7.40
C GLN A 52 8.07 17.51 -7.76
N ILE A 53 7.19 17.53 -6.76
CA ILE A 53 5.72 17.55 -6.95
C ILE A 53 5.22 18.99 -7.14
N THR A 54 5.69 19.90 -6.26
CA THR A 54 5.42 21.34 -6.34
C THR A 54 6.72 22.10 -6.00
N SER A 55 6.72 23.44 -6.06
CA SER A 55 7.89 24.24 -5.63
C SER A 55 8.43 23.84 -4.26
N ASP A 56 7.54 23.43 -3.35
CA ASP A 56 7.86 23.19 -1.94
C ASP A 56 7.85 21.72 -1.53
N ILE A 57 7.31 20.83 -2.37
CA ILE A 57 7.14 19.42 -2.06
C ILE A 57 8.08 18.55 -2.89
N LYS A 58 8.97 17.84 -2.18
CA LYS A 58 9.89 16.84 -2.74
C LYS A 58 9.62 15.49 -2.14
N ILE A 59 9.47 14.51 -2.99
CA ILE A 59 9.31 13.09 -2.63
C ILE A 59 10.64 12.39 -2.85
N ASN A 60 11.16 11.78 -1.80
CA ASN A 60 12.35 10.95 -1.85
C ASN A 60 12.03 9.59 -2.43
N ALA A 61 12.83 9.14 -3.36
CA ALA A 61 12.65 7.88 -4.07
C ALA A 61 13.98 7.15 -4.25
N LEU A 62 13.90 5.83 -4.38
CA LEU A 62 15.01 4.95 -4.75
C LEU A 62 14.66 4.24 -6.05
N ARG A 63 15.63 4.16 -6.94
CA ARG A 63 15.60 3.29 -8.10
C ARG A 63 16.62 2.19 -7.89
N PHE A 64 16.21 0.94 -8.07
CA PHE A 64 17.06 -0.23 -8.04
C PHE A 64 17.12 -0.80 -9.46
N SER A 65 18.32 -0.99 -9.96
CA SER A 65 18.52 -1.61 -11.25
C SER A 65 18.48 -3.13 -11.16
N THR A 66 17.89 -3.77 -12.14
CA THR A 66 17.91 -5.24 -12.25
C THR A 66 19.31 -5.80 -12.20
N THR A 67 19.44 -7.05 -11.79
CA THR A 67 20.71 -7.80 -11.86
C THR A 67 21.04 -8.24 -13.27
N ASP A 68 20.05 -8.34 -14.14
CA ASP A 68 20.20 -8.72 -15.55
C ASP A 68 20.84 -7.59 -16.38
N SER A 69 21.43 -7.96 -17.52
CA SER A 69 22.03 -7.00 -18.44
C SER A 69 21.00 -6.09 -19.15
N VAL A 70 19.75 -6.58 -19.28
CA VAL A 70 18.64 -5.84 -19.89
C VAL A 70 17.41 -6.02 -19.02
N SER A 71 16.79 -4.90 -18.64
CA SER A 71 15.57 -4.91 -17.83
C SER A 71 14.35 -5.36 -18.65
N LYS A 72 13.52 -6.22 -18.07
CA LYS A 72 12.20 -6.61 -18.63
C LYS A 72 11.18 -5.47 -18.54
N GLY A 73 11.39 -4.50 -17.68
CA GLY A 73 10.48 -3.40 -17.37
C GLY A 73 10.70 -2.87 -15.97
N ALA A 74 9.73 -2.18 -15.41
CA ALA A 74 9.83 -1.58 -14.09
C ALA A 74 8.70 -2.02 -13.16
N VAL A 75 9.00 -2.14 -11.88
CA VAL A 75 8.03 -2.27 -10.80
C VAL A 75 7.94 -0.94 -10.07
N LEU A 76 6.76 -0.34 -10.03
CA LEU A 76 6.46 0.76 -9.12
C LEU A 76 5.89 0.17 -7.84
N TYR A 77 6.66 0.26 -6.76
CA TYR A 77 6.33 -0.34 -5.48
C TYR A 77 5.76 0.68 -4.51
N PHE A 78 4.54 0.45 -4.06
CA PHE A 78 3.83 1.24 -3.06
C PHE A 78 3.91 0.53 -1.71
N HIS A 79 4.66 1.09 -0.77
CA HIS A 79 4.92 0.45 0.52
C HIS A 79 3.77 0.56 1.54
N GLY A 80 3.87 -0.14 2.66
CA GLY A 80 2.90 -0.12 3.74
C GLY A 80 2.94 1.17 4.59
N ASN A 81 2.11 1.24 5.62
CA ASN A 81 1.87 2.45 6.41
C ASN A 81 2.93 2.80 7.46
N ALA A 82 4.01 2.06 7.55
CA ALA A 82 5.02 2.25 8.60
C ALA A 82 6.42 2.44 8.01
N ASP A 83 7.32 3.00 8.81
CA ASP A 83 8.74 3.14 8.52
C ASP A 83 9.05 4.08 7.33
N ASN A 84 10.01 3.73 6.48
CA ASN A 84 10.52 4.48 5.34
C ASN A 84 11.34 3.58 4.41
N LEU A 85 11.92 4.16 3.36
CA LEU A 85 12.71 3.45 2.36
C LEU A 85 13.93 2.71 2.90
N ALA A 86 14.49 3.10 4.06
CA ALA A 86 15.61 2.34 4.66
C ALA A 86 15.22 0.91 5.03
N ARG A 87 13.94 0.69 5.37
CA ARG A 87 13.40 -0.64 5.58
C ARG A 87 12.82 -1.23 4.30
N TRP A 88 12.00 -0.47 3.58
CA TRP A 88 11.26 -0.99 2.43
C TRP A 88 12.15 -1.31 1.24
N GLY A 89 13.31 -0.65 1.11
CA GLY A 89 14.29 -0.93 0.06
C GLY A 89 14.80 -2.36 0.04
N GLU A 90 14.80 -3.06 1.18
CA GLU A 90 15.19 -4.48 1.27
C GLU A 90 14.32 -5.39 0.38
N HIS A 91 13.06 -5.01 0.16
CA HIS A 91 12.13 -5.78 -0.67
C HIS A 91 12.36 -5.62 -2.18
N ALA A 92 13.27 -4.72 -2.62
CA ALA A 92 13.54 -4.52 -4.05
C ALA A 92 14.17 -5.76 -4.70
N THR A 93 14.97 -6.53 -3.95
CA THR A 93 15.70 -7.71 -4.45
C THR A 93 14.76 -8.75 -5.05
N GLN A 94 13.57 -8.93 -4.50
CA GLN A 94 12.58 -9.87 -5.03
C GLN A 94 12.16 -9.60 -6.49
N PHE A 95 12.35 -8.37 -6.97
CA PHE A 95 12.04 -8.00 -8.35
C PHE A 95 13.32 -7.86 -9.19
N THR A 96 14.38 -7.29 -8.62
CA THR A 96 15.62 -7.07 -9.37
C THR A 96 16.29 -8.39 -9.77
N GLU A 97 16.20 -9.42 -8.94
CA GLU A 97 16.66 -10.78 -9.22
C GLU A 97 15.78 -11.50 -10.26
N ARG A 98 14.58 -10.98 -10.55
CA ARG A 98 13.66 -11.50 -11.57
C ARG A 98 13.67 -10.68 -12.86
N GLY A 99 14.62 -9.77 -13.00
CA GLY A 99 14.86 -9.04 -14.24
C GLY A 99 14.10 -7.71 -14.36
N TYR A 100 13.56 -7.15 -13.29
CA TYR A 100 12.87 -5.86 -13.31
C TYR A 100 13.65 -4.79 -12.55
N ASP A 101 13.64 -3.57 -13.08
CA ASP A 101 14.00 -2.41 -12.28
C ASP A 101 12.89 -2.11 -11.27
N VAL A 102 13.23 -1.47 -10.14
CA VAL A 102 12.24 -1.13 -9.11
C VAL A 102 12.34 0.35 -8.79
N VAL A 103 11.20 1.00 -8.71
CA VAL A 103 11.09 2.36 -8.15
C VAL A 103 10.21 2.30 -6.89
N MET A 104 10.77 2.78 -5.80
CA MET A 104 10.11 2.96 -4.51
C MET A 104 10.20 4.40 -4.08
N TYR A 105 9.22 4.90 -3.34
CA TYR A 105 9.24 6.26 -2.82
C TYR A 105 8.60 6.36 -1.45
N ASP A 106 9.09 7.28 -0.63
CA ASP A 106 8.50 7.62 0.65
C ASP A 106 7.33 8.59 0.47
N TYR A 107 6.18 8.28 1.04
CA TYR A 107 5.04 9.20 1.05
C TYR A 107 5.37 10.50 1.78
N ARG A 108 4.59 11.58 1.54
CA ARG A 108 4.76 12.82 2.30
C ARG A 108 4.77 12.56 3.79
N GLY A 109 5.79 13.06 4.47
CA GLY A 109 5.95 12.86 5.90
C GLY A 109 6.70 11.58 6.30
N PHE A 110 7.03 10.69 5.36
CA PHE A 110 7.87 9.51 5.58
C PHE A 110 9.32 9.79 5.17
N GLY A 111 10.27 9.11 5.80
CA GLY A 111 11.70 9.18 5.49
C GLY A 111 12.22 10.58 5.26
N LYS A 112 12.78 10.82 4.08
CA LYS A 112 13.28 12.15 3.66
C LYS A 112 12.24 12.98 2.89
N SER A 113 11.06 12.42 2.55
CA SER A 113 9.99 13.15 1.89
C SER A 113 9.41 14.22 2.82
N ASN A 114 9.21 15.42 2.28
CA ASN A 114 8.59 16.50 3.03
C ASN A 114 7.07 16.58 2.82
N GLY A 115 6.44 17.59 3.43
CA GLY A 115 5.00 17.78 3.36
C GLY A 115 4.23 16.92 4.36
N ARG A 116 2.91 17.01 4.29
CA ARG A 116 1.97 16.32 5.18
C ARG A 116 1.24 15.24 4.40
N PHE A 117 1.17 14.03 4.96
CA PHE A 117 0.36 12.96 4.43
C PHE A 117 -1.14 13.29 4.58
N ASP A 118 -1.91 13.16 3.54
CA ASP A 118 -3.35 13.07 3.50
C ASP A 118 -3.78 12.19 2.31
N GLU A 119 -5.03 11.74 2.28
CA GLU A 119 -5.48 10.81 1.25
C GLU A 119 -5.36 11.38 -0.16
N LYS A 120 -5.74 12.66 -0.35
CA LYS A 120 -5.67 13.31 -1.66
C LYS A 120 -4.24 13.38 -2.18
N ASN A 121 -3.31 13.81 -1.32
CA ASN A 121 -1.90 13.88 -1.68
C ASN A 121 -1.29 12.50 -1.91
N PHE A 122 -1.63 11.52 -1.07
CA PHE A 122 -1.19 10.13 -1.23
C PHE A 122 -1.54 9.56 -2.62
N LEU A 123 -2.77 9.79 -3.07
CA LEU A 123 -3.23 9.28 -4.37
C LEU A 123 -2.68 10.13 -5.54
N ASN A 124 -2.63 11.44 -5.41
CA ASN A 124 -2.11 12.33 -6.46
C ASN A 124 -0.60 12.14 -6.66
N ASP A 125 0.18 12.02 -5.58
CA ASP A 125 1.60 11.77 -5.67
C ASP A 125 1.89 10.40 -6.31
N ALA A 126 1.08 9.38 -6.01
CA ALA A 126 1.17 8.08 -6.66
C ALA A 126 0.99 8.17 -8.18
N GLN A 127 -0.02 8.92 -8.63
CA GLN A 127 -0.23 9.17 -10.07
C GLN A 127 0.93 9.95 -10.68
N TYR A 128 1.38 11.01 -10.02
CA TYR A 128 2.50 11.82 -10.51
C TYR A 128 3.78 11.00 -10.70
N ILE A 129 4.09 10.13 -9.75
CA ILE A 129 5.28 9.26 -9.82
C ILE A 129 5.13 8.20 -10.91
N PHE A 130 3.92 7.66 -11.11
CA PHE A 130 3.63 6.78 -12.23
C PHE A 130 3.82 7.50 -13.57
N ASP A 131 3.33 8.74 -13.71
CA ASP A 131 3.49 9.53 -14.92
C ASP A 131 4.97 9.83 -15.21
N ASP A 132 5.77 10.11 -14.19
CA ASP A 132 7.23 10.29 -14.35
C ASP A 132 7.91 8.99 -14.78
N LEU A 133 7.54 7.85 -14.18
CA LEU A 133 8.07 6.54 -14.57
C LEU A 133 7.68 6.17 -16.00
N SER A 134 6.46 6.50 -16.43
CA SER A 134 5.93 6.22 -17.76
C SER A 134 6.63 6.99 -18.90
N ARG A 135 7.43 8.02 -18.56
CA ARG A 135 8.32 8.69 -19.51
C ARG A 135 9.57 7.86 -19.86
N ARG A 136 9.93 6.91 -18.98
CA ARG A 136 11.13 6.06 -19.12
C ARG A 136 10.81 4.64 -19.56
N TYR A 137 9.64 4.13 -19.17
CA TYR A 137 9.17 2.78 -19.46
C TYR A 137 7.81 2.86 -20.13
N ASN A 138 7.62 2.07 -21.18
CA ASN A 138 6.29 1.91 -21.76
C ASN A 138 5.33 1.35 -20.68
N PRO A 139 4.12 1.89 -20.51
CA PRO A 139 3.16 1.42 -19.50
C PRO A 139 2.88 -0.10 -19.54
N ASP A 140 2.91 -0.73 -20.71
CA ASP A 140 2.79 -2.18 -20.88
C ASP A 140 3.96 -2.99 -20.30
N LYS A 141 5.04 -2.33 -19.88
CA LYS A 141 6.20 -2.90 -19.16
C LYS A 141 6.25 -2.50 -17.68
N ILE A 142 5.27 -1.72 -17.21
CA ILE A 142 5.20 -1.30 -15.81
C ILE A 142 4.28 -2.24 -15.04
N ILE A 143 4.81 -2.82 -13.97
CA ILE A 143 4.05 -3.57 -12.98
C ILE A 143 3.82 -2.65 -11.77
N LEU A 144 2.59 -2.57 -11.29
CA LEU A 144 2.29 -1.91 -10.03
C LEU A 144 2.24 -2.96 -8.93
N TYR A 145 3.02 -2.75 -7.87
CA TYR A 145 3.01 -3.59 -6.70
C TYR A 145 2.60 -2.78 -5.49
N GLY A 146 1.52 -3.18 -4.82
CA GLY A 146 1.05 -2.53 -3.59
C GLY A 146 1.09 -3.48 -2.40
N ARG A 147 1.61 -3.00 -1.27
CA ARG A 147 1.59 -3.75 -0.01
C ARG A 147 0.81 -3.01 1.05
N SER A 148 -0.19 -3.65 1.66
CA SER A 148 -1.02 -3.08 2.73
C SER A 148 -1.59 -1.71 2.32
N LEU A 149 -1.28 -0.61 3.02
CA LEU A 149 -1.70 0.75 2.65
C LEU A 149 -1.45 1.05 1.16
N GLY A 150 -0.29 0.65 0.64
CA GLY A 150 0.11 0.88 -0.75
C GLY A 150 -0.78 0.22 -1.78
N CYS A 151 -1.55 -0.82 -1.41
CA CYS A 151 -2.53 -1.44 -2.32
C CYS A 151 -3.57 -0.43 -2.81
N GLY A 152 -3.99 0.50 -1.96
CA GLY A 152 -4.94 1.55 -2.36
C GLY A 152 -4.41 2.44 -3.47
N ALA A 153 -3.15 2.90 -3.35
CA ALA A 153 -2.50 3.70 -4.38
C ALA A 153 -2.28 2.91 -5.67
N ALA A 154 -1.77 1.68 -5.55
CA ALA A 154 -1.55 0.80 -6.70
C ALA A 154 -2.85 0.53 -7.48
N ILE A 155 -3.95 0.22 -6.78
CA ILE A 155 -5.27 0.01 -7.39
C ILE A 155 -5.77 1.29 -8.06
N LYS A 156 -5.64 2.44 -7.39
CA LYS A 156 -6.09 3.74 -7.92
C LYS A 156 -5.36 4.07 -9.22
N VAL A 157 -4.04 3.97 -9.26
CA VAL A 157 -3.23 4.21 -10.46
C VAL A 157 -3.60 3.21 -11.57
N ALA A 158 -3.71 1.91 -11.26
CA ALA A 158 -4.10 0.89 -12.24
C ALA A 158 -5.52 1.08 -12.80
N SER A 159 -6.42 1.71 -12.03
CA SER A 159 -7.79 1.96 -12.46
C SER A 159 -7.91 3.12 -13.47
N GLU A 160 -6.86 3.92 -13.62
CA GLU A 160 -6.84 5.11 -14.47
C GLU A 160 -5.81 5.01 -15.60
N ASN A 161 -4.93 3.99 -15.55
CA ASN A 161 -3.84 3.86 -16.51
C ASN A 161 -3.69 2.43 -17.03
N PRO A 162 -3.26 2.25 -18.27
CA PRO A 162 -2.80 0.96 -18.74
C PRO A 162 -1.49 0.60 -18.04
N VAL A 163 -1.39 -0.64 -17.56
CA VAL A 163 -0.17 -1.19 -16.96
C VAL A 163 -0.06 -2.67 -17.30
N LYS A 164 1.14 -3.24 -17.22
CA LYS A 164 1.39 -4.65 -17.51
C LYS A 164 0.62 -5.57 -16.56
N LYS A 165 0.68 -5.28 -15.26
CA LYS A 165 0.11 -6.12 -14.20
C LYS A 165 -0.06 -5.34 -12.91
N LEU A 166 -1.04 -5.72 -12.10
CA LEU A 166 -1.24 -5.25 -10.73
C LEU A 166 -1.06 -6.41 -9.76
N ILE A 167 -0.07 -6.30 -8.86
CA ILE A 167 0.18 -7.28 -7.80
C ILE A 167 -0.10 -6.61 -6.46
N LEU A 168 -0.91 -7.26 -5.64
CA LEU A 168 -1.37 -6.74 -4.35
C LEU A 168 -1.01 -7.73 -3.23
N GLU A 169 -0.33 -7.26 -2.22
CA GLU A 169 -0.02 -8.01 -1.00
C GLU A 169 -0.84 -7.46 0.16
N THR A 170 -1.66 -8.30 0.77
CA THR A 170 -2.58 -7.96 1.87
C THR A 170 -3.48 -6.75 1.57
N PRO A 171 -4.21 -6.74 0.42
CA PRO A 171 -5.11 -5.64 0.10
C PRO A 171 -6.37 -5.66 0.98
N TYR A 172 -7.03 -4.51 1.01
CA TYR A 172 -8.24 -4.28 1.79
C TYR A 172 -9.39 -3.74 0.92
N TYR A 173 -10.61 -3.92 1.39
CA TYR A 173 -11.83 -3.40 0.75
C TYR A 173 -11.90 -1.86 0.82
N SER A 174 -11.64 -1.30 2.01
CA SER A 174 -11.42 0.12 2.29
C SER A 174 -10.77 0.28 3.65
N LEU A 175 -10.07 1.39 3.92
CA LEU A 175 -9.45 1.60 5.24
C LEU A 175 -10.47 1.62 6.39
N PRO A 176 -11.67 2.25 6.26
CA PRO A 176 -12.69 2.16 7.31
C PRO A 176 -13.15 0.74 7.61
N GLU A 177 -13.19 -0.16 6.62
CA GLU A 177 -13.57 -1.56 6.82
C GLU A 177 -12.50 -2.34 7.60
N VAL A 178 -11.22 -2.04 7.39
CA VAL A 178 -10.14 -2.63 8.21
C VAL A 178 -10.28 -2.21 9.66
N VAL A 179 -10.49 -0.91 9.92
CA VAL A 179 -10.70 -0.43 11.30
C VAL A 179 -11.96 -1.04 11.92
N TRP A 180 -13.05 -1.14 11.14
CA TRP A 180 -14.29 -1.76 11.60
C TRP A 180 -14.10 -3.24 11.99
N SER A 181 -13.24 -3.97 11.28
CA SER A 181 -12.94 -5.37 11.61
C SER A 181 -12.33 -5.53 13.01
N HIS A 182 -11.63 -4.51 13.52
CA HIS A 182 -10.99 -4.54 14.84
C HIS A 182 -11.81 -3.79 15.92
N LEU A 183 -12.56 -2.76 15.54
CA LEU A 183 -13.29 -1.88 16.43
C LEU A 183 -14.73 -1.63 15.93
N PRO A 184 -15.60 -2.66 15.91
CA PRO A 184 -16.93 -2.59 15.29
C PRO A 184 -17.92 -1.66 16.02
N ILE A 185 -17.61 -1.24 17.26
CA ILE A 185 -18.45 -0.32 18.03
C ILE A 185 -18.26 1.16 17.67
N PHE A 186 -17.20 1.49 16.91
CA PHE A 186 -16.91 2.87 16.54
C PHE A 186 -17.37 3.18 15.11
N PRO A 187 -18.04 4.32 14.86
CA PRO A 187 -18.57 4.70 13.56
C PRO A 187 -17.48 5.22 12.61
N PHE A 188 -16.31 4.60 12.57
CA PHE A 188 -15.12 5.04 11.82
C PHE A 188 -15.42 5.23 10.34
N LYS A 189 -16.31 4.42 9.78
CA LYS A 189 -16.79 4.53 8.41
C LYS A 189 -17.31 5.94 8.05
N TYR A 190 -17.92 6.63 9.01
CA TYR A 190 -18.52 7.95 8.78
C TYR A 190 -17.56 9.10 9.09
N VAL A 191 -16.65 8.91 10.04
CA VAL A 191 -15.80 9.98 10.59
C VAL A 191 -14.34 9.93 10.10
N SER A 192 -13.93 8.88 9.39
CA SER A 192 -12.56 8.75 8.88
C SER A 192 -12.22 9.80 7.84
N GLU A 193 -11.05 10.44 7.98
CA GLU A 193 -10.41 11.25 6.93
C GLU A 193 -9.86 10.36 5.80
N PHE A 194 -9.55 9.09 6.11
CA PHE A 194 -8.96 8.13 5.18
C PHE A 194 -10.00 7.10 4.76
N LYS A 195 -10.47 7.21 3.54
CA LYS A 195 -11.46 6.29 2.97
C LYS A 195 -10.79 5.19 2.16
N VAL A 196 -9.88 5.58 1.27
CA VAL A 196 -9.19 4.71 0.29
C VAL A 196 -10.10 3.58 -0.19
N PRO A 197 -11.16 3.89 -0.95
CA PRO A 197 -12.21 2.93 -1.32
C PRO A 197 -11.75 2.02 -2.46
N ALA A 198 -10.81 1.11 -2.17
CA ALA A 198 -10.21 0.19 -3.14
C ALA A 198 -11.28 -0.60 -3.92
N HIS A 199 -12.39 -0.95 -3.27
CA HIS A 199 -13.54 -1.64 -3.87
C HIS A 199 -14.24 -0.86 -5.00
N GLN A 200 -14.10 0.48 -5.04
CA GLN A 200 -14.68 1.29 -6.11
C GLN A 200 -13.74 1.40 -7.32
N TRP A 201 -12.44 1.17 -7.12
CA TRP A 201 -11.43 1.31 -8.14
C TRP A 201 -11.06 -0.02 -8.79
N LEU A 202 -10.97 -1.10 -8.00
CA LEU A 202 -10.54 -2.40 -8.51
C LEU A 202 -11.38 -2.92 -9.69
N PRO A 203 -12.72 -2.73 -9.74
CA PRO A 203 -13.53 -3.13 -10.90
C PRO A 203 -13.16 -2.42 -12.21
N LYS A 204 -12.47 -1.28 -12.14
CA LYS A 204 -12.04 -0.47 -13.30
C LYS A 204 -10.64 -0.84 -13.80
N VAL A 205 -9.96 -1.77 -13.14
CA VAL A 205 -8.63 -2.23 -13.54
C VAL A 205 -8.74 -3.23 -14.69
N HIS A 206 -8.08 -2.96 -15.80
CA HIS A 206 -8.17 -3.78 -17.02
C HIS A 206 -7.04 -4.79 -17.16
N CYS A 207 -5.87 -4.56 -16.53
CA CYS A 207 -4.74 -5.49 -16.59
C CYS A 207 -4.97 -6.74 -15.74
N ASP A 208 -4.05 -7.71 -15.83
CA ASP A 208 -4.02 -8.86 -14.92
C ASP A 208 -3.80 -8.41 -13.48
N ILE A 209 -4.57 -8.98 -12.58
CA ILE A 209 -4.48 -8.74 -11.13
C ILE A 209 -4.06 -10.03 -10.45
N HIS A 210 -3.13 -9.93 -9.50
CA HIS A 210 -2.83 -11.01 -8.59
C HIS A 210 -2.78 -10.51 -7.15
N VAL A 211 -3.33 -11.28 -6.23
CA VAL A 211 -3.43 -10.98 -4.80
C VAL A 211 -2.70 -12.05 -4.00
N PHE A 212 -1.91 -11.63 -3.02
CA PHE A 212 -1.36 -12.49 -1.98
C PHE A 212 -1.96 -12.12 -0.64
N HIS A 213 -2.42 -13.12 0.13
CA HIS A 213 -2.92 -12.88 1.48
C HIS A 213 -2.73 -14.08 2.38
N GLY A 214 -2.29 -13.84 3.61
CA GLY A 214 -2.17 -14.85 4.66
C GLY A 214 -3.47 -15.03 5.43
N THR A 215 -3.79 -16.27 5.82
CA THR A 215 -5.03 -16.55 6.56
C THR A 215 -5.03 -16.01 7.98
N ASP A 216 -3.84 -15.83 8.57
CA ASP A 216 -3.65 -15.41 9.95
C ASP A 216 -3.18 -13.93 10.04
N ASP A 217 -3.51 -13.14 9.00
CA ASP A 217 -3.18 -11.71 8.97
C ASP A 217 -3.96 -10.96 10.05
N GLU A 218 -3.22 -10.49 11.06
CA GLU A 218 -3.72 -9.79 12.24
C GLU A 218 -3.90 -8.27 12.03
N VAL A 219 -3.45 -7.72 10.88
CA VAL A 219 -3.55 -6.29 10.56
C VAL A 219 -4.66 -6.02 9.56
N VAL A 220 -4.63 -6.72 8.44
CA VAL A 220 -5.69 -6.70 7.42
C VAL A 220 -6.30 -8.08 7.36
N PRO A 221 -7.47 -8.32 7.96
CA PRO A 221 -8.06 -9.65 7.98
C PRO A 221 -8.24 -10.22 6.57
N TYR A 222 -7.92 -11.51 6.41
CA TYR A 222 -7.95 -12.23 5.12
C TYR A 222 -9.25 -12.03 4.33
N ASN A 223 -10.40 -11.95 5.02
CA ASN A 223 -11.69 -11.71 4.41
C ASN A 223 -11.80 -10.39 3.65
N GLN A 224 -10.92 -9.42 3.91
CA GLN A 224 -10.87 -8.15 3.18
C GLN A 224 -10.50 -8.37 1.71
N SER A 225 -9.55 -9.27 1.41
CA SER A 225 -9.21 -9.64 0.03
C SER A 225 -10.36 -10.39 -0.65
N ILE A 226 -11.00 -11.32 0.04
CA ILE A 226 -12.17 -12.02 -0.51
C ILE A 226 -13.26 -11.01 -0.86
N LYS A 227 -13.63 -10.16 0.09
CA LYS A 227 -14.63 -9.09 -0.11
C LYS A 227 -14.25 -8.14 -1.25
N LEU A 228 -12.97 -7.78 -1.36
CA LEU A 228 -12.49 -6.91 -2.42
C LEU A 228 -12.64 -7.58 -3.79
N LEU A 229 -12.25 -8.84 -3.92
CA LEU A 229 -12.34 -9.59 -5.19
C LEU A 229 -13.78 -9.83 -5.65
N THR A 230 -14.76 -9.93 -4.73
CA THR A 230 -16.18 -10.04 -5.12
C THR A 230 -16.71 -8.80 -5.85
N THR A 231 -16.00 -7.67 -5.81
CA THR A 231 -16.36 -6.48 -6.59
C THR A 231 -15.98 -6.60 -8.06
N THR A 232 -15.24 -7.63 -8.43
CA THR A 232 -14.78 -7.89 -9.80
C THR A 232 -15.45 -9.13 -10.38
N ASN A 233 -15.46 -9.25 -11.70
CA ASN A 233 -15.90 -10.47 -12.39
C ASN A 233 -14.77 -11.51 -12.56
N ARG A 234 -13.69 -11.39 -11.78
CA ARG A 234 -12.51 -12.27 -11.88
C ARG A 234 -12.70 -13.51 -11.04
N ASN A 235 -12.15 -14.63 -11.52
CA ASN A 235 -12.15 -15.88 -10.74
C ASN A 235 -11.17 -15.77 -9.57
N PRO A 236 -11.61 -15.82 -8.30
CA PRO A 236 -10.75 -15.73 -7.15
C PRO A 236 -9.65 -16.81 -7.13
N ASP A 237 -9.94 -18.06 -7.54
CA ASP A 237 -8.98 -19.16 -7.54
C ASP A 237 -7.77 -18.92 -8.45
N LYS A 238 -7.93 -18.08 -9.49
CA LYS A 238 -6.85 -17.69 -10.38
C LYS A 238 -6.18 -16.38 -9.97
N THR A 239 -6.87 -15.57 -9.18
CA THR A 239 -6.46 -14.22 -8.84
C THR A 239 -5.82 -14.13 -7.45
N LEU A 240 -6.14 -15.05 -6.52
CA LEU A 240 -5.68 -15.03 -5.14
C LEU A 240 -4.79 -16.25 -4.85
N THR A 241 -3.60 -15.98 -4.33
CA THR A 241 -2.77 -16.98 -3.65
C THR A 241 -2.99 -16.85 -2.14
N THR A 242 -3.69 -17.82 -1.58
CA THR A 242 -3.91 -17.92 -0.13
C THR A 242 -2.72 -18.60 0.52
N LEU A 243 -2.13 -17.94 1.52
CA LEU A 243 -0.98 -18.44 2.26
C LEU A 243 -1.48 -18.89 3.65
N GLN A 244 -1.62 -20.20 3.81
CA GLN A 244 -2.14 -20.80 5.05
C GLN A 244 -1.19 -20.54 6.22
N GLY A 245 -1.70 -19.96 7.32
CA GLY A 245 -0.90 -19.57 8.49
C GLY A 245 -0.03 -18.33 8.25
N GLY A 246 -0.12 -17.68 7.09
CA GLY A 246 0.64 -16.46 6.79
C GLY A 246 0.09 -15.26 7.57
N HIS A 247 1.01 -14.48 8.17
CA HIS A 247 0.76 -13.23 8.87
C HIS A 247 0.99 -12.02 7.96
N HIS A 248 0.71 -10.81 8.46
CA HIS A 248 0.82 -9.57 7.67
C HIS A 248 2.23 -9.28 7.11
N ARG A 249 3.29 -9.86 7.70
CA ARG A 249 4.68 -9.44 7.43
C ARG A 249 5.60 -10.55 6.95
N ASP A 250 5.10 -11.74 6.73
CA ASP A 250 5.95 -12.92 6.47
C ASP A 250 5.62 -13.68 5.19
N LEU A 251 4.72 -13.13 4.35
CA LEU A 251 4.22 -13.83 3.16
C LEU A 251 5.34 -14.21 2.18
N GLU A 252 6.35 -13.38 2.07
CA GLU A 252 7.53 -13.62 1.22
C GLU A 252 8.38 -14.84 1.62
N LYS A 253 8.18 -15.36 2.85
CA LYS A 253 8.86 -16.57 3.34
C LYS A 253 8.22 -17.86 2.85
N PHE A 254 7.00 -17.79 2.33
CA PHE A 254 6.26 -18.95 1.84
C PHE A 254 6.74 -19.38 0.46
N LYS A 255 6.94 -20.68 0.26
CA LYS A 255 7.34 -21.23 -1.03
C LYS A 255 6.31 -20.97 -2.11
N GLU A 256 5.03 -21.02 -1.77
CA GLU A 256 3.90 -20.73 -2.65
C GLU A 256 3.93 -19.29 -3.15
N TYR A 257 4.29 -18.34 -2.28
CA TYR A 257 4.50 -16.94 -2.65
C TYR A 257 5.63 -16.82 -3.67
N GLN A 258 6.81 -17.41 -3.37
CA GLN A 258 7.99 -17.32 -4.24
C GLN A 258 7.73 -17.95 -5.61
N ALA A 259 7.14 -19.16 -5.63
CA ALA A 259 6.79 -19.84 -6.87
C ALA A 259 5.81 -19.04 -7.73
N LYS A 260 4.82 -18.39 -7.08
CA LYS A 260 3.87 -17.55 -7.80
C LYS A 260 4.49 -16.24 -8.29
N MET A 261 5.38 -15.63 -7.52
CA MET A 261 6.16 -14.47 -7.98
C MET A 261 7.04 -14.81 -9.18
N ASP A 262 7.67 -16.00 -9.21
CA ASP A 262 8.44 -16.47 -10.37
C ASP A 262 7.58 -16.64 -11.62
N GLU A 263 6.32 -17.10 -11.45
CA GLU A 263 5.35 -17.18 -12.55
C GLU A 263 4.91 -15.80 -13.04
N LEU A 264 4.60 -14.88 -12.12
CA LEU A 264 4.06 -13.55 -12.44
C LEU A 264 5.09 -12.63 -13.10
N LEU A 265 6.39 -12.84 -12.83
CA LEU A 265 7.50 -11.99 -13.26
C LEU A 265 8.34 -12.63 -14.40
N LYS A 266 7.86 -13.70 -15.01
CA LYS A 266 8.39 -14.23 -16.27
C LYS A 266 8.10 -13.25 -17.40
#